data_9873ffedf19ce96ad9c2e1db8330a4f1
#
_entry.id   9873ffedf19ce96ad9c2e1db8330a4f1
#
_cell.length_a   1.000
_cell.length_b   1.000
_cell.length_c   1.000
_cell.angle_alpha   90.00
_cell.angle_beta   90.00
_cell.angle_gamma   90.00
#
_symmetry.space_group_name_H-M   'P 1'
#
loop_
_entity.id
_entity.type
_entity.pdbx_description
1 polymer ?
#
loop_
_entity_poly.entity_id
_entity_poly.type
_entity_poly.pdbx_seq_one_letter_code
_entity_poly.pdbx_strand_id
1 'polypeptide(L)'
;MGSGCFWGAEKGYEAIPGVISAISGYADGSGVKPNYRAITQLKNRMNPNNHAEVVKVIFNSQLINVEDLLQHYYESHDPTQLNRQGNDIGTQYRSIILYENDDQKKAVSKVTDTFQKLLTDSGYGQIKTVIKELEKFYDAEEYHQDYIAKNPNGYCPDHSTGIKFNANNQIAKLDNSMLKEGKQIVIIEPEGYCPYCESFKEDVAKDYKGSISMSFRLATNLQDLEIKTPTWATPTILFLEDGVEVFGYQGYLEPEEFYRYFGAFKLGKSEAYNVAFNEGTDARFCQEYEIFKNTPDGCLLYTSDAADE
;
A
#
# COMPACT_ATOMS: atom_id res chain seq x y z
N MET A 1 -8.74 -2.91 19.40
CA MET A 1 -9.00 -3.60 18.14
C MET A 1 -7.79 -4.45 17.77
N GLY A 2 -7.95 -5.67 17.26
CA GLY A 2 -6.87 -6.55 16.83
C GLY A 2 -7.10 -7.04 15.40
N SER A 3 -6.09 -6.89 14.54
CA SER A 3 -6.13 -7.16 13.11
C SER A 3 -4.90 -7.96 12.62
N GLY A 4 -4.45 -8.92 13.44
CA GLY A 4 -3.20 -9.65 13.23
C GLY A 4 -2.08 -9.10 14.12
N CYS A 5 -0.87 -8.96 13.55
CA CYS A 5 0.27 -8.38 14.25
C CYS A 5 -0.01 -6.93 14.66
N PHE A 6 0.14 -6.61 15.95
CA PHE A 6 -0.18 -5.28 16.47
C PHE A 6 0.80 -4.17 16.05
N TRP A 7 2.01 -4.49 15.60
CA TRP A 7 2.99 -3.48 15.15
C TRP A 7 2.51 -2.67 13.95
N GLY A 8 1.96 -3.35 12.95
CA GLY A 8 1.37 -2.69 11.77
C GLY A 8 0.09 -1.95 12.09
N ALA A 9 -0.75 -2.52 12.97
CA ALA A 9 -1.98 -1.90 13.42
C ALA A 9 -1.72 -0.61 14.22
N GLU A 10 -0.76 -0.62 15.17
CA GLU A 10 -0.34 0.55 15.95
C GLU A 10 0.08 1.68 15.01
N LYS A 11 1.06 1.43 14.13
CA LYS A 11 1.53 2.40 13.13
C LYS A 11 0.39 2.95 12.26
N GLY A 12 -0.52 2.07 11.81
CA GLY A 12 -1.66 2.46 10.99
C GLY A 12 -2.58 3.45 11.71
N TYR A 13 -2.91 3.20 12.98
CA TYR A 13 -3.72 4.11 13.77
C TYR A 13 -3.03 5.43 14.11
N GLU A 14 -1.73 5.42 14.42
CA GLU A 14 -0.96 6.63 14.69
C GLU A 14 -0.90 7.59 13.51
N ALA A 15 -0.97 7.07 12.29
CA ALA A 15 -0.98 7.88 11.07
C ALA A 15 -2.32 8.61 10.83
N ILE A 16 -3.40 8.29 11.58
CA ILE A 16 -4.72 8.87 11.35
C ILE A 16 -4.83 10.24 12.04
N PRO A 17 -5.14 11.32 11.32
CA PRO A 17 -5.37 12.62 11.92
C PRO A 17 -6.51 12.58 12.96
N GLY A 18 -6.25 13.06 14.16
CA GLY A 18 -7.19 13.01 15.29
C GLY A 18 -6.94 11.86 16.27
N VAL A 19 -6.12 10.87 15.92
CA VAL A 19 -5.59 9.90 16.89
C VAL A 19 -4.52 10.59 17.75
N ILE A 20 -4.64 10.43 19.07
CA ILE A 20 -3.73 10.99 20.06
C ILE A 20 -2.61 10.00 20.37
N SER A 21 -2.97 8.72 20.51
CA SER A 21 -2.01 7.62 20.68
C SER A 21 -2.63 6.28 20.33
N ALA A 22 -1.80 5.36 19.89
CA ALA A 22 -2.13 3.95 19.73
C ALA A 22 -1.16 3.15 20.63
N ILE A 23 -1.66 2.16 21.36
CA ILE A 23 -0.89 1.41 22.34
C ILE A 23 -1.05 -0.08 22.07
N SER A 24 0.04 -0.74 21.71
CA SER A 24 0.07 -2.19 21.54
C SER A 24 -0.17 -2.93 22.86
N GLY A 25 -0.99 -3.97 22.82
CA GLY A 25 -1.36 -4.69 24.03
C GLY A 25 -2.04 -6.03 23.79
N TYR A 26 -2.59 -6.57 24.86
CA TYR A 26 -3.22 -7.88 24.92
C TYR A 26 -4.60 -7.80 25.57
N ALA A 27 -5.58 -8.49 24.97
CA ALA A 27 -6.94 -8.55 25.54
C ALA A 27 -7.67 -9.86 25.16
N ASP A 28 -8.88 -10.03 25.68
CA ASP A 28 -9.80 -11.15 25.37
C ASP A 28 -9.19 -12.54 25.59
N GLY A 29 -8.38 -12.70 26.61
CA GLY A 29 -7.87 -14.00 27.05
C GLY A 29 -8.20 -14.26 28.52
N SER A 30 -8.05 -15.49 28.95
CA SER A 30 -8.27 -15.90 30.35
C SER A 30 -6.98 -16.23 31.07
N GLY A 31 -6.98 -16.07 32.39
CA GLY A 31 -5.89 -16.45 33.25
C GLY A 31 -5.02 -15.29 33.76
N VAL A 32 -3.73 -15.53 33.89
CA VAL A 32 -2.77 -14.56 34.41
C VAL A 32 -2.47 -13.44 33.39
N LYS A 33 -1.90 -12.33 33.89
CA LYS A 33 -1.41 -11.23 33.03
C LYS A 33 -0.60 -11.81 31.86
N PRO A 34 -0.98 -11.50 30.61
CA PRO A 34 -0.27 -12.00 29.43
C PRO A 34 1.11 -11.37 29.29
N ASN A 35 1.95 -12.04 28.54
CA ASN A 35 3.18 -11.50 27.96
C ASN A 35 3.41 -12.18 26.60
N TYR A 36 4.23 -11.56 25.75
CA TYR A 36 4.45 -12.05 24.39
C TYR A 36 4.87 -13.52 24.33
N ARG A 37 5.83 -13.90 25.18
CA ARG A 37 6.31 -15.29 25.23
C ARG A 37 5.20 -16.29 25.58
N ALA A 38 4.27 -15.91 26.44
CA ALA A 38 3.17 -16.80 26.84
C ALA A 38 2.14 -16.97 25.73
N ILE A 39 1.72 -15.87 25.08
CA ILE A 39 0.66 -15.92 24.05
C ILE A 39 1.12 -16.59 22.77
N THR A 40 2.43 -16.53 22.46
CA THR A 40 3.01 -17.11 21.23
C THR A 40 3.44 -18.58 21.35
N GLN A 41 3.30 -19.19 22.54
CA GLN A 41 3.63 -20.62 22.72
C GLN A 41 2.78 -21.50 21.79
N LEU A 42 3.40 -22.53 21.21
CA LEU A 42 2.72 -23.48 20.32
C LEU A 42 1.44 -24.08 20.91
N LYS A 43 1.43 -24.39 22.20
CA LYS A 43 0.24 -24.90 22.92
C LYS A 43 -0.94 -23.91 22.94
N ASN A 44 -0.66 -22.61 22.82
CA ASN A 44 -1.65 -21.55 22.82
C ASN A 44 -2.10 -21.14 21.41
N ARG A 45 -1.43 -21.62 20.36
CA ARG A 45 -1.69 -21.25 18.98
C ARG A 45 -3.15 -21.44 18.54
N MET A 46 -3.81 -22.46 19.04
CA MET A 46 -5.23 -22.78 18.74
C MET A 46 -6.10 -22.72 20.00
N ASN A 47 -5.59 -22.18 21.10
CA ASN A 47 -6.33 -22.05 22.33
C ASN A 47 -7.34 -20.88 22.21
N PRO A 48 -8.65 -21.14 22.29
CA PRO A 48 -9.66 -20.09 22.16
C PRO A 48 -9.63 -19.06 23.32
N ASN A 49 -9.01 -19.44 24.44
CA ASN A 49 -8.85 -18.58 25.61
C ASN A 49 -7.50 -17.81 25.62
N ASN A 50 -6.72 -17.88 24.55
CA ASN A 50 -5.50 -17.11 24.42
C ASN A 50 -5.82 -15.62 24.25
N HIS A 51 -4.98 -14.75 24.80
CA HIS A 51 -5.10 -13.33 24.55
C HIS A 51 -4.81 -13.00 23.09
N ALA A 52 -5.56 -12.03 22.54
CA ALA A 52 -5.27 -11.46 21.23
C ALA A 52 -4.25 -10.33 21.36
N GLU A 53 -3.44 -10.15 20.32
CA GLU A 53 -2.72 -8.92 20.06
C GLU A 53 -3.72 -7.85 19.64
N VAL A 54 -3.75 -6.73 20.33
CA VAL A 54 -4.71 -5.64 20.09
C VAL A 54 -4.03 -4.29 20.26
N VAL A 55 -4.61 -3.27 19.65
CA VAL A 55 -4.21 -1.88 19.81
C VAL A 55 -5.34 -1.11 20.48
N LYS A 56 -5.00 -0.40 21.57
CA LYS A 56 -5.87 0.57 22.22
C LYS A 56 -5.63 1.93 21.56
N VAL A 57 -6.70 2.49 20.98
CA VAL A 57 -6.63 3.77 20.25
C VAL A 57 -7.28 4.86 21.10
N ILE A 58 -6.53 5.90 21.39
CA ILE A 58 -6.99 7.12 22.06
C ILE A 58 -7.08 8.22 21.00
N PHE A 59 -8.23 8.85 20.88
CA PHE A 59 -8.50 9.80 19.83
C PHE A 59 -9.31 11.00 20.29
N ASN A 60 -9.23 12.10 19.56
CA ASN A 60 -10.03 13.29 19.79
C ASN A 60 -11.38 13.18 19.04
N SER A 61 -12.46 12.96 19.79
CA SER A 61 -13.80 12.80 19.23
C SER A 61 -14.37 14.05 18.54
N GLN A 62 -13.71 15.20 18.66
CA GLN A 62 -14.07 16.41 17.90
C GLN A 62 -13.46 16.43 16.50
N LEU A 63 -12.42 15.61 16.25
CA LEU A 63 -11.71 15.55 14.96
C LEU A 63 -12.01 14.29 14.18
N ILE A 64 -12.26 13.17 14.86
CA ILE A 64 -12.50 11.87 14.26
C ILE A 64 -13.52 11.09 15.09
N ASN A 65 -14.35 10.29 14.45
CA ASN A 65 -15.35 9.46 15.13
C ASN A 65 -14.92 7.97 15.17
N VAL A 66 -15.66 7.18 15.96
CA VAL A 66 -15.41 5.73 16.09
C VAL A 66 -15.60 5.00 14.76
N GLU A 67 -16.57 5.43 13.95
CA GLU A 67 -16.86 4.80 12.66
C GLU A 67 -15.67 4.92 11.69
N ASP A 68 -14.96 6.07 11.69
CA ASP A 68 -13.77 6.26 10.86
C ASP A 68 -12.64 5.32 11.28
N LEU A 69 -12.43 5.11 12.58
CA LEU A 69 -11.46 4.15 13.11
C LEU A 69 -11.83 2.70 12.77
N LEU A 70 -13.12 2.37 12.79
CA LEU A 70 -13.62 1.06 12.41
C LEU A 70 -13.52 0.81 10.90
N GLN A 71 -13.71 1.85 10.08
CA GLN A 71 -13.46 1.75 8.63
C GLN A 71 -11.98 1.43 8.37
N HIS A 72 -11.06 2.18 8.97
CA HIS A 72 -9.62 1.87 8.89
C HIS A 72 -9.31 0.44 9.35
N TYR A 73 -9.94 -0.02 10.45
CA TYR A 73 -9.78 -1.39 10.93
C TYR A 73 -10.10 -2.44 9.87
N TYR A 74 -11.27 -2.36 9.25
CA TYR A 74 -11.68 -3.32 8.24
C TYR A 74 -10.91 -3.21 6.93
N GLU A 75 -10.45 -2.03 6.59
CA GLU A 75 -9.68 -1.76 5.39
C GLU A 75 -8.20 -2.17 5.50
N SER A 76 -7.69 -2.39 6.71
CA SER A 76 -6.27 -2.68 6.98
C SER A 76 -5.93 -4.17 7.06
N HIS A 77 -6.91 -5.08 7.02
CA HIS A 77 -6.67 -6.52 7.13
C HIS A 77 -7.75 -7.34 6.44
N ASP A 78 -7.61 -8.66 6.38
CA ASP A 78 -8.63 -9.57 5.89
C ASP A 78 -9.48 -10.12 7.07
N PRO A 79 -10.68 -9.57 7.33
CA PRO A 79 -11.52 -10.00 8.43
C PRO A 79 -12.21 -11.34 8.19
N THR A 80 -12.05 -11.96 7.01
CA THR A 80 -12.61 -13.30 6.70
C THR A 80 -11.73 -14.43 7.19
N GLN A 81 -10.48 -14.13 7.60
CA GLN A 81 -9.54 -15.13 8.11
C GLN A 81 -9.82 -15.46 9.57
N LEU A 82 -9.89 -16.75 9.87
CA LEU A 82 -10.13 -17.24 11.23
C LEU A 82 -8.81 -17.54 11.93
N ASN A 83 -8.57 -16.90 13.08
CA ASN A 83 -7.39 -17.12 13.93
C ASN A 83 -6.06 -16.99 13.18
N ARG A 84 -5.99 -16.09 12.24
CA ARG A 84 -4.76 -15.78 11.48
C ARG A 84 -4.90 -14.47 10.70
N GLN A 85 -3.76 -13.93 10.28
CA GLN A 85 -3.66 -12.96 9.20
C GLN A 85 -2.46 -13.32 8.32
N GLY A 86 -2.72 -13.71 7.08
CA GLY A 86 -1.67 -14.18 6.18
C GLY A 86 -0.84 -15.31 6.78
N ASN A 87 0.46 -15.09 6.96
CA ASN A 87 1.40 -16.05 7.53
C ASN A 87 1.40 -16.08 9.07
N ASP A 88 0.80 -15.08 9.71
CA ASP A 88 0.67 -15.02 11.16
C ASP A 88 -0.49 -15.91 11.61
N ILE A 89 -0.18 -17.15 12.01
CA ILE A 89 -1.16 -18.18 12.34
C ILE A 89 -1.22 -18.39 13.85
N GLY A 90 -2.40 -18.15 14.43
CA GLY A 90 -2.68 -18.39 15.85
C GLY A 90 -3.83 -17.52 16.34
N THR A 91 -4.45 -17.94 17.44
CA THR A 91 -5.58 -17.22 18.06
C THR A 91 -5.21 -15.83 18.56
N GLN A 92 -3.91 -15.57 18.82
CA GLN A 92 -3.41 -14.25 19.15
C GLN A 92 -3.54 -13.25 18.00
N TYR A 93 -3.59 -13.71 16.76
CA TYR A 93 -3.72 -12.90 15.55
C TYR A 93 -5.15 -12.83 14.99
N ARG A 94 -6.14 -13.23 15.80
CA ARG A 94 -7.53 -13.17 15.37
C ARG A 94 -8.00 -11.74 15.15
N SER A 95 -8.85 -11.56 14.15
CA SER A 95 -9.60 -10.34 13.96
C SER A 95 -10.57 -10.14 15.11
N ILE A 96 -10.46 -9.01 15.85
CA ILE A 96 -11.28 -8.74 17.05
C ILE A 96 -11.51 -7.26 17.27
N ILE A 97 -12.74 -6.90 17.61
CA ILE A 97 -13.13 -5.58 18.09
C ILE A 97 -13.65 -5.70 19.52
N LEU A 98 -13.08 -4.88 20.40
CA LEU A 98 -13.50 -4.78 21.80
C LEU A 98 -14.07 -3.39 22.03
N TYR A 99 -15.36 -3.31 22.36
CA TYR A 99 -16.07 -2.07 22.63
C TYR A 99 -16.23 -1.83 24.16
N GLU A 100 -16.34 -0.59 24.58
CA GLU A 100 -16.44 -0.19 26.00
C GLU A 100 -17.83 0.31 26.39
N ASN A 101 -18.71 0.59 25.40
CA ASN A 101 -20.05 1.12 25.62
C ASN A 101 -21.00 0.80 24.48
N ASP A 102 -22.31 1.06 24.70
CA ASP A 102 -23.36 0.76 23.74
C ASP A 102 -23.28 1.59 22.44
N ASP A 103 -22.75 2.80 22.49
CA ASP A 103 -22.62 3.62 21.27
C ASP A 103 -21.50 3.09 20.37
N GLN A 104 -20.38 2.68 20.95
CA GLN A 104 -19.36 1.95 20.21
C GLN A 104 -19.90 0.64 19.65
N LYS A 105 -20.69 -0.12 20.44
CA LYS A 105 -21.31 -1.36 19.98
C LYS A 105 -22.19 -1.16 18.76
N LYS A 106 -23.02 -0.10 18.75
CA LYS A 106 -23.87 0.25 17.62
C LYS A 106 -23.05 0.61 16.38
N ALA A 107 -22.00 1.43 16.57
CA ALA A 107 -21.08 1.80 15.49
C ALA A 107 -20.39 0.56 14.89
N VAL A 108 -19.90 -0.35 15.74
CA VAL A 108 -19.30 -1.62 15.31
C VAL A 108 -20.27 -2.43 14.47
N SER A 109 -21.52 -2.63 14.93
CA SER A 109 -22.52 -3.38 14.17
C SER A 109 -22.76 -2.77 12.78
N LYS A 110 -23.01 -1.46 12.74
CA LYS A 110 -23.28 -0.72 11.49
C LYS A 110 -22.15 -0.84 10.49
N VAL A 111 -20.91 -0.61 10.95
CA VAL A 111 -19.72 -0.64 10.09
C VAL A 111 -19.43 -2.06 9.61
N THR A 112 -19.56 -3.07 10.49
CA THR A 112 -19.39 -4.49 10.16
C THR A 112 -20.39 -4.93 9.10
N ASP A 113 -21.66 -4.60 9.26
CA ASP A 113 -22.72 -4.97 8.30
C ASP A 113 -22.47 -4.32 6.92
N THR A 114 -21.99 -3.09 6.93
CA THR A 114 -21.63 -2.38 5.69
C THR A 114 -20.47 -3.04 4.99
N PHE A 115 -19.38 -3.33 5.73
CA PHE A 115 -18.21 -3.96 5.13
C PHE A 115 -18.48 -5.39 4.66
N GLN A 116 -19.33 -6.14 5.39
CA GLN A 116 -19.75 -7.48 4.95
C GLN A 116 -20.43 -7.45 3.57
N LYS A 117 -21.24 -6.44 3.29
CA LYS A 117 -21.83 -6.28 1.95
C LYS A 117 -20.77 -6.05 0.89
N LEU A 118 -19.83 -5.14 1.15
CA LEU A 118 -18.73 -4.85 0.25
C LEU A 118 -17.87 -6.10 -0.05
N LEU A 119 -17.57 -6.89 0.99
CA LEU A 119 -16.86 -8.16 0.87
C LEU A 119 -17.64 -9.15 -0.01
N THR A 120 -18.93 -9.30 0.25
CA THR A 120 -19.81 -10.23 -0.49
C THR A 120 -19.91 -9.83 -1.95
N ASP A 121 -20.09 -8.55 -2.25
CA ASP A 121 -20.17 -8.00 -3.60
C ASP A 121 -18.84 -8.19 -4.38
N SER A 122 -17.74 -8.27 -3.64
CA SER A 122 -16.39 -8.52 -4.17
C SER A 122 -15.98 -10.01 -4.17
N GLY A 123 -16.88 -10.92 -3.82
CA GLY A 123 -16.63 -12.36 -3.84
C GLY A 123 -15.89 -12.93 -2.62
N TYR A 124 -15.73 -12.15 -1.56
CA TYR A 124 -15.13 -12.60 -0.31
C TYR A 124 -16.15 -13.35 0.59
N GLY A 125 -15.62 -14.09 1.55
CA GLY A 125 -16.40 -14.84 2.53
C GLY A 125 -16.99 -13.96 3.64
N GLN A 126 -17.53 -14.66 4.66
CA GLN A 126 -18.10 -14.00 5.83
C GLN A 126 -17.03 -13.49 6.78
N ILE A 127 -17.25 -12.31 7.36
CA ILE A 127 -16.42 -11.74 8.42
C ILE A 127 -16.35 -12.73 9.60
N LYS A 128 -15.13 -12.95 10.11
CA LYS A 128 -14.81 -13.80 11.27
C LYS A 128 -14.36 -12.98 12.49
N THR A 129 -14.46 -11.65 12.38
CA THR A 129 -14.12 -10.75 13.48
C THR A 129 -14.93 -11.09 14.74
N VAL A 130 -14.23 -11.32 15.84
CA VAL A 130 -14.84 -11.44 17.16
C VAL A 130 -15.25 -10.06 17.66
N ILE A 131 -16.50 -9.87 18.06
CA ILE A 131 -17.01 -8.61 18.59
C ILE A 131 -17.50 -8.84 20.01
N LYS A 132 -16.84 -8.19 21.00
CA LYS A 132 -17.14 -8.36 22.43
C LYS A 132 -16.99 -7.05 23.19
N GLU A 133 -17.51 -7.01 24.41
CA GLU A 133 -17.19 -5.97 25.37
C GLU A 133 -15.77 -6.12 25.89
N LEU A 134 -15.07 -5.01 26.09
CA LEU A 134 -13.73 -5.00 26.67
C LEU A 134 -13.80 -5.26 28.16
N GLU A 135 -13.33 -6.42 28.61
CA GLU A 135 -13.22 -6.71 30.03
C GLU A 135 -11.93 -6.12 30.61
N LYS A 136 -10.81 -6.35 29.93
CA LYS A 136 -9.50 -5.91 30.40
C LYS A 136 -8.52 -5.79 29.26
N PHE A 137 -7.72 -4.72 29.30
CA PHE A 137 -6.58 -4.48 28.43
C PHE A 137 -5.28 -4.52 29.25
N TYR A 138 -4.24 -5.11 28.66
CA TYR A 138 -2.90 -5.15 29.23
C TYR A 138 -1.93 -4.56 28.22
N ASP A 139 -1.20 -3.51 28.62
CA ASP A 139 -0.15 -2.96 27.76
C ASP A 139 0.89 -4.05 27.47
N ALA A 140 1.32 -4.14 26.20
CA ALA A 140 2.43 -4.99 25.82
C ALA A 140 3.75 -4.43 26.35
N GLU A 141 4.79 -5.22 26.26
CA GLU A 141 6.12 -4.84 26.72
C GLU A 141 6.64 -3.64 25.92
N GLU A 142 7.45 -2.79 26.55
CA GLU A 142 7.96 -1.54 25.98
C GLU A 142 8.64 -1.72 24.60
N TYR A 143 9.30 -2.83 24.38
CA TYR A 143 9.95 -3.12 23.10
C TYR A 143 8.97 -3.40 21.96
N HIS A 144 7.68 -3.55 22.23
CA HIS A 144 6.63 -3.67 21.23
C HIS A 144 5.99 -2.33 20.87
N GLN A 145 6.07 -1.34 21.73
CA GLN A 145 5.51 0.00 21.48
C GLN A 145 6.33 0.70 20.40
N ASP A 146 5.66 1.36 19.43
CA ASP A 146 6.29 2.06 18.31
C ASP A 146 7.28 1.16 17.51
N TYR A 147 7.01 -0.14 17.46
CA TYR A 147 7.99 -1.09 16.94
C TYR A 147 8.44 -0.76 15.52
N ILE A 148 7.52 -0.43 14.61
CA ILE A 148 7.85 -0.10 13.21
C ILE A 148 8.57 1.25 13.12
N ALA A 149 8.24 2.23 13.96
CA ALA A 149 8.97 3.50 14.01
C ALA A 149 10.42 3.30 14.48
N LYS A 150 10.62 2.43 15.50
CA LYS A 150 11.95 2.06 15.99
C LYS A 150 12.72 1.12 15.04
N ASN A 151 12.00 0.35 14.20
CA ASN A 151 12.54 -0.64 13.27
C ASN A 151 11.92 -0.48 11.88
N PRO A 152 12.34 0.50 11.07
CA PRO A 152 11.70 0.82 9.78
C PRO A 152 11.65 -0.35 8.79
N ASN A 153 12.59 -1.30 8.89
CA ASN A 153 12.62 -2.54 8.09
C ASN A 153 11.97 -3.73 8.81
N GLY A 154 11.22 -3.48 9.87
CA GLY A 154 10.53 -4.52 10.64
C GLY A 154 9.45 -5.21 9.83
N TYR A 155 9.11 -6.44 10.23
CA TYR A 155 8.03 -7.21 9.61
C TYR A 155 6.68 -6.47 9.75
N CYS A 156 6.09 -6.08 8.63
CA CYS A 156 4.79 -5.42 8.57
C CYS A 156 4.13 -5.71 7.21
N PRO A 157 3.69 -6.96 6.97
CA PRO A 157 3.03 -7.31 5.72
C PRO A 157 1.64 -6.67 5.64
N ASP A 158 1.25 -6.24 4.44
CA ASP A 158 -0.12 -5.87 4.14
C ASP A 158 -0.96 -7.14 3.99
N HIS A 159 -2.04 -7.21 4.76
CA HIS A 159 -3.01 -8.30 4.75
C HIS A 159 -4.40 -7.81 4.34
N SER A 160 -4.53 -6.59 3.85
CA SER A 160 -5.80 -6.00 3.45
C SER A 160 -6.46 -6.78 2.31
N THR A 161 -7.78 -6.69 2.24
CA THR A 161 -8.55 -7.22 1.10
C THR A 161 -8.53 -6.29 -0.11
N GLY A 162 -8.00 -5.06 0.04
CA GLY A 162 -8.09 -4.00 -0.93
C GLY A 162 -9.48 -3.33 -1.02
N ILE A 163 -10.47 -3.80 -0.25
CA ILE A 163 -11.83 -3.26 -0.26
C ILE A 163 -11.92 -2.03 0.63
N LYS A 164 -12.56 -0.97 0.15
CA LYS A 164 -12.72 0.31 0.83
C LYS A 164 -14.19 0.68 1.00
N PHE A 165 -14.54 1.32 2.12
CA PHE A 165 -15.91 1.79 2.39
C PHE A 165 -16.39 2.81 1.37
N ASN A 166 -15.54 3.69 0.91
CA ASN A 166 -15.88 4.72 -0.06
C ASN A 166 -15.90 4.24 -1.52
N ALA A 167 -15.63 2.95 -1.77
CA ALA A 167 -15.76 2.36 -3.10
C ALA A 167 -17.18 2.44 -3.67
N ASN A 168 -18.23 2.68 -2.82
CA ASN A 168 -19.60 2.90 -3.26
C ASN A 168 -20.01 4.37 -3.45
N ASN A 169 -19.21 5.32 -2.95
CA ASN A 169 -19.28 6.68 -3.45
C ASN A 169 -18.28 6.79 -4.57
N GLN A 170 -18.69 6.30 -5.75
CA GLN A 170 -17.88 6.36 -6.94
C GLN A 170 -16.38 6.03 -6.56
N ILE A 171 -15.92 4.86 -6.93
CA ILE A 171 -14.84 4.98 -7.89
C ILE A 171 -15.43 6.02 -8.85
N ALA A 172 -15.19 7.29 -8.62
CA ALA A 172 -15.07 8.21 -9.72
C ALA A 172 -14.11 7.44 -10.59
N LYS A 173 -14.60 6.79 -11.66
CA LYS A 173 -13.74 6.23 -12.68
C LYS A 173 -12.75 7.32 -12.86
N LEU A 174 -11.53 7.13 -12.32
CA LEU A 174 -10.52 8.15 -12.46
C LEU A 174 -10.54 8.35 -13.95
N ASP A 175 -10.93 9.55 -14.35
CA ASP A 175 -11.16 9.83 -15.74
C ASP A 175 -9.84 9.60 -16.47
N ASN A 176 -9.76 8.45 -17.13
CA ASN A 176 -8.61 8.07 -17.92
C ASN A 176 -8.68 8.67 -19.31
N SER A 177 -9.62 9.60 -19.59
CA SER A 177 -9.73 10.27 -20.89
C SER A 177 -8.42 10.93 -21.28
N MET A 178 -7.76 11.62 -20.36
CA MET A 178 -6.44 12.23 -20.58
C MET A 178 -5.34 11.20 -20.89
N LEU A 179 -5.42 9.98 -20.35
CA LEU A 179 -4.46 8.90 -20.64
C LEU A 179 -4.66 8.28 -22.03
N LYS A 180 -5.78 8.59 -22.68
CA LYS A 180 -6.11 8.16 -24.04
C LYS A 180 -5.76 9.19 -25.11
N GLU A 181 -5.13 10.29 -24.73
CA GLU A 181 -4.74 11.37 -25.63
C GLU A 181 -3.22 11.49 -25.66
N GLY A 182 -2.63 11.11 -26.80
CA GLY A 182 -1.18 11.24 -27.05
C GLY A 182 -0.34 10.38 -26.09
N LYS A 183 0.90 10.85 -25.85
CA LYS A 183 1.86 10.14 -25.03
C LYS A 183 1.68 10.47 -23.55
N GLN A 184 1.67 9.44 -22.70
CA GLN A 184 1.47 9.54 -21.25
C GLN A 184 2.41 8.58 -20.52
N ILE A 185 2.86 8.96 -19.34
CA ILE A 185 3.59 8.10 -18.41
C ILE A 185 2.70 7.83 -17.21
N VAL A 186 2.50 6.56 -16.89
CA VAL A 186 1.68 6.15 -15.75
C VAL A 186 2.51 5.30 -14.79
N ILE A 187 2.59 5.73 -13.55
CA ILE A 187 3.28 5.03 -12.48
C ILE A 187 2.24 4.29 -11.65
N ILE A 188 2.35 2.98 -11.60
CA ILE A 188 1.46 2.15 -10.80
C ILE A 188 2.03 1.97 -9.41
N GLU A 189 1.24 2.34 -8.42
CA GLU A 189 1.54 2.20 -7.00
C GLU A 189 0.61 1.16 -6.35
N PRO A 190 0.99 0.56 -5.23
CA PRO A 190 0.09 -0.26 -4.43
C PRO A 190 -0.85 0.64 -3.63
N GLU A 191 -1.90 0.07 -3.07
CA GLU A 191 -2.78 0.76 -2.11
C GLU A 191 -2.11 1.04 -0.74
N GLY A 192 -0.94 0.46 -0.49
CA GLY A 192 -0.18 0.58 0.75
C GLY A 192 1.18 1.25 0.56
N TYR A 193 1.98 1.24 1.63
CA TYR A 193 3.33 1.79 1.60
C TYR A 193 4.26 0.97 0.70
N CYS A 194 4.94 1.66 -0.20
CA CYS A 194 5.89 1.07 -1.14
C CYS A 194 7.21 1.86 -1.08
N PRO A 195 8.25 1.33 -0.43
CA PRO A 195 9.55 2.02 -0.32
C PRO A 195 10.13 2.42 -1.67
N TYR A 196 10.06 1.54 -2.64
CA TYR A 196 10.56 1.78 -4.00
C TYR A 196 9.74 2.84 -4.76
N CYS A 197 8.43 2.95 -4.46
CA CYS A 197 7.59 4.01 -5.02
C CYS A 197 7.96 5.38 -4.43
N GLU A 198 8.24 5.43 -3.12
CA GLU A 198 8.69 6.65 -2.46
C GLU A 198 10.08 7.06 -2.98
N SER A 199 11.01 6.13 -3.14
CA SER A 199 12.30 6.41 -3.79
C SER A 199 12.10 6.97 -5.20
N PHE A 200 11.24 6.35 -6.02
CA PHE A 200 10.96 6.85 -7.37
C PHE A 200 10.36 8.27 -7.35
N LYS A 201 9.48 8.57 -6.41
CA LYS A 201 8.92 9.93 -6.25
C LYS A 201 9.99 10.94 -5.92
N GLU A 202 10.88 10.61 -4.99
CA GLU A 202 11.94 11.53 -4.54
C GLU A 202 13.03 11.70 -5.62
N ASP A 203 13.45 10.61 -6.25
CA ASP A 203 14.62 10.60 -7.14
C ASP A 203 14.27 11.01 -8.58
N VAL A 204 13.04 10.72 -9.03
CA VAL A 204 12.61 10.94 -10.41
C VAL A 204 11.45 11.92 -10.53
N ALA A 205 10.32 11.63 -9.85
CA ALA A 205 9.08 12.35 -10.13
C ALA A 205 9.10 13.78 -9.59
N LYS A 206 9.74 14.03 -8.46
CA LYS A 206 9.83 15.35 -7.81
C LYS A 206 10.43 16.43 -8.72
N ASP A 207 11.47 16.07 -9.44
CA ASP A 207 12.20 16.98 -10.33
C ASP A 207 11.84 16.80 -11.82
N TYR A 208 10.86 15.93 -12.11
CA TYR A 208 10.42 15.69 -13.47
C TYR A 208 9.79 16.94 -14.09
N LYS A 209 10.33 17.38 -15.22
CA LYS A 209 9.87 18.57 -15.98
C LYS A 209 9.62 18.24 -17.47
N GLY A 210 9.40 16.97 -17.77
CA GLY A 210 9.18 16.53 -19.14
C GLY A 210 7.89 17.05 -19.74
N SER A 211 7.83 17.13 -21.07
CA SER A 211 6.64 17.56 -21.82
C SER A 211 5.53 16.49 -21.88
N ILE A 212 5.84 15.24 -21.55
CA ILE A 212 4.88 14.15 -21.48
C ILE A 212 4.37 14.08 -20.03
N SER A 213 3.06 14.13 -19.85
CA SER A 213 2.47 14.09 -18.51
C SER A 213 2.80 12.77 -17.79
N MET A 214 3.19 12.91 -16.52
CA MET A 214 3.37 11.77 -15.61
C MET A 214 2.24 11.77 -14.60
N SER A 215 1.62 10.62 -14.40
CA SER A 215 0.53 10.45 -13.44
C SER A 215 0.67 9.15 -12.67
N PHE A 216 0.16 9.16 -11.43
CA PHE A 216 0.17 8.00 -10.54
C PHE A 216 -1.19 7.36 -10.50
N ARG A 217 -1.25 6.03 -10.54
CA ARG A 217 -2.49 5.24 -10.52
C ARG A 217 -2.31 3.98 -9.67
N LEU A 218 -3.42 3.49 -9.14
CA LEU A 218 -3.49 2.12 -8.62
C LEU A 218 -3.71 1.15 -9.79
N ALA A 219 -3.27 -0.10 -9.63
CA ALA A 219 -3.51 -1.14 -10.65
C ALA A 219 -5.00 -1.34 -10.95
N THR A 220 -5.86 -1.09 -9.96
CA THR A 220 -7.33 -1.14 -10.09
C THR A 220 -7.93 0.01 -10.88
N ASN A 221 -7.17 1.06 -11.18
CA ASN A 221 -7.64 2.29 -11.84
C ASN A 221 -7.21 2.40 -13.32
N LEU A 222 -6.90 1.28 -13.95
CA LEU A 222 -6.46 1.20 -15.35
C LEU A 222 -7.58 0.81 -16.33
N GLN A 223 -8.85 0.97 -15.90
CA GLN A 223 -10.00 0.61 -16.75
C GLN A 223 -9.95 1.40 -18.06
N ASP A 224 -10.35 0.71 -19.13
CA ASP A 224 -10.42 1.24 -20.48
C ASP A 224 -9.03 1.62 -21.10
N LEU A 225 -7.92 1.12 -20.53
CA LEU A 225 -6.58 1.20 -21.10
C LEU A 225 -6.12 -0.19 -21.55
N GLU A 226 -5.34 -0.25 -22.62
CA GLU A 226 -4.75 -1.50 -23.11
C GLU A 226 -3.37 -1.71 -22.51
N ILE A 227 -3.32 -2.38 -21.37
CA ILE A 227 -2.08 -2.64 -20.61
C ILE A 227 -1.63 -4.10 -20.83
N LYS A 228 -0.34 -4.28 -21.07
CA LYS A 228 0.31 -5.58 -21.32
C LYS A 228 1.23 -5.99 -20.17
N THR A 229 1.94 -5.01 -19.60
CA THR A 229 2.86 -5.26 -18.47
C THR A 229 2.07 -5.62 -17.22
N PRO A 230 2.40 -6.73 -16.57
CA PRO A 230 1.75 -7.08 -15.30
C PRO A 230 2.00 -6.01 -14.22
N THR A 231 0.98 -5.67 -13.46
CA THR A 231 1.02 -4.56 -12.47
C THR A 231 1.09 -5.02 -11.01
N TRP A 232 1.47 -6.28 -10.77
CA TRP A 232 1.60 -6.85 -9.43
C TRP A 232 2.87 -6.44 -8.68
N ALA A 233 3.91 -5.97 -9.40
CA ALA A 233 5.12 -5.42 -8.78
C ALA A 233 5.09 -3.89 -8.87
N THR A 234 5.43 -3.20 -7.79
CA THR A 234 5.38 -1.74 -7.71
C THR A 234 6.71 -1.11 -7.28
N PRO A 235 7.05 0.05 -7.85
CA PRO A 235 6.31 0.73 -8.92
C PRO A 235 6.31 -0.07 -10.22
N THR A 236 5.23 0.01 -11.03
CA THR A 236 5.27 -0.36 -12.44
C THR A 236 5.15 0.92 -13.25
N ILE A 237 6.05 1.14 -14.19
CA ILE A 237 6.13 2.34 -15.01
C ILE A 237 5.62 1.99 -16.40
N LEU A 238 4.53 2.61 -16.82
CA LEU A 238 3.89 2.37 -18.11
C LEU A 238 4.05 3.58 -19.01
N PHE A 239 4.40 3.34 -20.25
CA PHE A 239 4.49 4.34 -21.31
C PHE A 239 3.37 4.09 -22.30
N LEU A 240 2.38 4.99 -22.33
CA LEU A 240 1.15 4.86 -23.09
C LEU A 240 1.13 5.84 -24.27
N GLU A 241 0.57 5.43 -25.39
CA GLU A 241 0.19 6.29 -26.51
C GLU A 241 -1.26 6.02 -26.87
N ASP A 242 -2.10 7.04 -26.78
CA ASP A 242 -3.55 6.97 -27.04
C ASP A 242 -4.26 5.87 -26.22
N GLY A 243 -3.83 5.67 -24.97
CA GLY A 243 -4.39 4.69 -24.04
C GLY A 243 -3.88 3.26 -24.22
N VAL A 244 -2.97 3.03 -25.15
CA VAL A 244 -2.36 1.73 -25.41
C VAL A 244 -0.93 1.70 -24.89
N GLU A 245 -0.56 0.65 -24.18
CA GLU A 245 0.80 0.49 -23.73
C GLU A 245 1.77 0.23 -24.89
N VAL A 246 2.74 1.13 -25.05
CA VAL A 246 3.87 0.97 -25.96
C VAL A 246 4.91 0.03 -25.33
N PHE A 247 5.28 0.29 -24.09
CA PHE A 247 6.08 -0.60 -23.24
C PHE A 247 5.90 -0.26 -21.75
N GLY A 248 6.31 -1.16 -20.86
CA GLY A 248 6.28 -0.98 -19.43
C GLY A 248 7.48 -1.63 -18.73
N TYR A 249 7.76 -1.16 -17.53
CA TYR A 249 8.84 -1.68 -16.69
C TYR A 249 8.32 -1.94 -15.27
N GLN A 250 8.65 -3.10 -14.70
CA GLN A 250 8.28 -3.47 -13.34
C GLN A 250 9.46 -3.24 -12.40
N GLY A 251 9.25 -2.49 -11.35
CA GLY A 251 10.24 -2.18 -10.34
C GLY A 251 10.72 -0.74 -10.38
N TYR A 252 11.60 -0.41 -9.46
CA TYR A 252 12.25 0.89 -9.38
C TYR A 252 13.24 1.07 -10.54
N LEU A 253 13.22 2.24 -11.15
CA LEU A 253 14.22 2.67 -12.12
C LEU A 253 15.06 3.79 -11.51
N GLU A 254 16.36 3.68 -11.59
CA GLU A 254 17.26 4.79 -11.33
C GLU A 254 16.96 5.95 -12.30
N PRO A 255 17.19 7.21 -11.91
CA PRO A 255 16.91 8.38 -12.76
C PRO A 255 17.46 8.26 -14.18
N GLU A 256 18.70 7.82 -14.33
CA GLU A 256 19.31 7.62 -15.64
C GLU A 256 18.54 6.63 -16.53
N GLU A 257 18.17 5.50 -15.96
CA GLU A 257 17.44 4.48 -16.70
C GLU A 257 16.05 4.98 -17.05
N PHE A 258 15.36 5.64 -16.13
CA PHE A 258 14.06 6.24 -16.41
C PHE A 258 14.12 7.21 -17.59
N TYR A 259 15.09 8.12 -17.58
CA TYR A 259 15.22 9.12 -18.66
C TYR A 259 15.66 8.50 -19.99
N ARG A 260 16.35 7.38 -20.01
CA ARG A 260 16.57 6.60 -21.24
C ARG A 260 15.26 6.06 -21.82
N TYR A 261 14.42 5.44 -20.99
CA TYR A 261 13.11 4.95 -21.41
C TYR A 261 12.23 6.08 -21.90
N PHE A 262 12.23 7.20 -21.18
CA PHE A 262 11.51 8.40 -21.55
C PHE A 262 11.96 8.94 -22.90
N GLY A 263 13.26 9.05 -23.15
CA GLY A 263 13.82 9.52 -24.43
C GLY A 263 13.43 8.59 -25.60
N ALA A 264 13.56 7.27 -25.41
CA ALA A 264 13.14 6.29 -26.42
C ALA A 264 11.64 6.39 -26.74
N PHE A 265 10.81 6.54 -25.72
CA PHE A 265 9.37 6.72 -25.87
C PHE A 265 9.02 8.02 -26.60
N LYS A 266 9.66 9.14 -26.23
CA LYS A 266 9.43 10.43 -26.87
C LYS A 266 9.75 10.38 -28.36
N LEU A 267 10.81 9.67 -28.74
CA LEU A 267 11.24 9.51 -30.14
C LEU A 267 10.44 8.49 -30.94
N GLY A 268 9.50 7.77 -30.32
CA GLY A 268 8.70 6.75 -31.00
C GLY A 268 9.48 5.49 -31.36
N LYS A 269 10.59 5.20 -30.64
CA LYS A 269 11.49 4.07 -30.92
C LYS A 269 11.25 2.90 -29.97
N SER A 270 10.03 2.40 -29.88
CA SER A 270 9.70 1.27 -29.00
C SER A 270 10.50 -0.01 -29.31
N GLU A 271 10.84 -0.23 -30.56
CA GLU A 271 11.65 -1.40 -30.97
C GLU A 271 13.17 -1.18 -30.81
N ALA A 272 13.65 0.06 -30.89
CA ALA A 272 15.05 0.42 -30.69
C ALA A 272 15.48 0.32 -29.22
N TYR A 273 14.55 0.09 -28.32
CA TYR A 273 14.75 -0.02 -26.92
C TYR A 273 15.75 -1.12 -26.53
N ASN A 274 15.63 -2.31 -27.12
CA ASN A 274 16.60 -3.39 -26.93
C ASN A 274 17.92 -3.18 -27.70
N VAL A 275 17.91 -2.44 -28.78
CA VAL A 275 19.07 -2.21 -29.64
C VAL A 275 19.92 -1.06 -29.10
N ALA A 276 19.34 0.03 -28.65
CA ALA A 276 20.07 1.16 -28.06
C ALA A 276 20.82 0.78 -26.77
N PHE A 277 20.32 -0.21 -26.05
CA PHE A 277 20.96 -0.74 -24.85
C PHE A 277 22.13 -1.67 -25.12
N ASN A 278 22.09 -2.43 -26.21
CA ASN A 278 23.12 -3.44 -26.53
C ASN A 278 24.24 -2.91 -27.42
N GLU A 279 24.04 -1.84 -28.14
CA GLU A 279 24.99 -1.36 -29.14
C GLU A 279 25.60 0.03 -28.87
N GLY A 280 25.24 0.64 -27.75
CA GLY A 280 25.95 1.80 -27.17
C GLY A 280 26.04 3.08 -27.99
N THR A 281 25.62 3.14 -29.26
CA THR A 281 25.75 4.38 -30.05
C THR A 281 24.91 4.36 -31.34
N ASP A 282 23.68 4.81 -31.26
CA ASP A 282 23.16 5.53 -32.40
C ASP A 282 23.58 7.02 -32.25
N ALA A 283 24.49 7.48 -33.09
CA ALA A 283 25.00 8.87 -33.07
C ALA A 283 23.86 9.90 -33.19
N ARG A 284 22.74 9.52 -33.77
CA ARG A 284 21.51 10.33 -33.86
C ARG A 284 20.85 10.45 -32.49
N PHE A 285 20.84 9.39 -31.70
CA PHE A 285 20.33 9.38 -30.33
C PHE A 285 21.16 10.29 -29.42
N CYS A 286 22.48 10.28 -29.56
CA CYS A 286 23.37 11.17 -28.82
C CYS A 286 23.20 12.64 -29.21
N GLN A 287 22.96 12.95 -30.49
CA GLN A 287 22.69 14.33 -30.94
C GLN A 287 21.35 14.85 -30.42
N GLU A 288 20.32 14.05 -30.47
CA GLU A 288 19.00 14.42 -29.93
C GLU A 288 19.06 14.53 -28.39
N TYR A 289 19.90 13.75 -27.72
CA TYR A 289 20.16 13.85 -26.30
C TYR A 289 20.78 15.17 -25.87
N GLU A 290 21.80 15.65 -26.59
CA GLU A 290 22.40 16.96 -26.29
C GLU A 290 21.41 18.11 -26.46
N ILE A 291 20.44 17.98 -27.36
CA ILE A 291 19.31 18.92 -27.48
C ILE A 291 18.40 18.80 -26.25
N PHE A 292 18.11 17.60 -25.79
CA PHE A 292 17.24 17.34 -24.63
C PHE A 292 17.85 17.79 -23.31
N LYS A 293 19.14 17.63 -23.12
CA LYS A 293 19.88 18.00 -21.90
C LYS A 293 19.68 19.47 -21.51
N ASN A 294 19.40 20.34 -22.48
CA ASN A 294 19.21 21.77 -22.28
C ASN A 294 17.75 22.23 -22.40
N THR A 295 16.78 21.32 -22.47
CA THR A 295 15.34 21.62 -22.54
C THR A 295 14.64 21.15 -21.26
N PRO A 296 13.40 21.62 -20.98
CA PRO A 296 12.58 21.11 -19.88
C PRO A 296 12.34 19.60 -19.94
N ASP A 297 12.52 19.00 -21.10
CA ASP A 297 12.44 17.55 -21.34
C ASP A 297 13.81 16.86 -21.23
N GLY A 298 14.77 17.52 -20.60
CA GLY A 298 16.14 17.04 -20.50
C GLY A 298 16.23 15.61 -19.98
N CYS A 299 16.70 14.75 -20.85
CA CYS A 299 16.98 13.37 -20.53
C CYS A 299 18.43 13.29 -19.99
N LEU A 300 18.62 12.81 -18.78
CA LEU A 300 19.91 12.48 -18.25
C LEU A 300 20.40 11.14 -18.89
N LEU A 301 20.70 11.16 -20.17
CA LEU A 301 21.43 10.06 -20.78
C LEU A 301 22.91 10.22 -20.46
N TYR A 302 23.49 9.27 -19.81
CA TYR A 302 24.93 9.15 -19.74
C TYR A 302 25.47 8.82 -21.13
N THR A 303 26.21 9.72 -21.69
CA THR A 303 27.28 9.27 -22.55
C THR A 303 28.29 8.61 -21.62
N SER A 304 28.36 7.28 -21.62
CA SER A 304 29.56 6.66 -21.09
C SER A 304 30.72 7.26 -21.91
N ASP A 305 31.46 8.17 -21.33
CA ASP A 305 32.79 8.50 -21.73
C ASP A 305 33.69 7.29 -21.44
N ALA A 306 33.30 6.17 -21.99
CA ALA A 306 34.13 4.99 -22.16
C ALA A 306 34.67 5.02 -23.59
N ALA A 307 35.10 6.17 -24.00
CA ALA A 307 35.99 6.31 -25.14
C ALA A 307 37.14 7.17 -24.67
N ASP A 308 37.94 6.63 -23.78
CA ASP A 308 39.31 7.05 -23.67
C ASP A 308 40.13 5.93 -23.09
N GLU A 309 40.96 5.42 -24.00
CA GLU A 309 42.15 4.60 -23.85
C GLU A 309 42.02 3.14 -23.49
#